data_fe33a45a4c678fad6a1925ca1b0ada6a
#
_entry.id   fe33a45a4c678fad6a1925ca1b0ada6a
#
_cell.length_a   1.000
_cell.length_b   1.000
_cell.length_c   1.000
_cell.angle_alpha   90.00
_cell.angle_beta   90.00
_cell.angle_gamma   90.00
#
_symmetry.space_group_name_H-M   'P 1'
#
loop_
_entity.id
_entity.type
_entity.pdbx_description
1 polymer ?
#
loop_
_entity_poly.entity_id
_entity_poly.type
_entity_poly.pdbx_seq_one_letter_code
_entity_poly.pdbx_strand_id
1 'polypeptide(L)'
;MTTYERRVRVRKRQPHFENLLDVLAGREPPRPTLFEFYLNRKLYERLAGRVCPEEGLVERTRFFADAFAAAGYDHVTLTTPEFFPESRFPTGERGQEKSHSLNEGAVITDEASFESYPWPDMEALPYERLAVAADALPDGMKAVVSGPMGVMEILNDIVGYENLCFMVIENPGLAMRISTEIGSRLVTFYRRCLDYPAIGAVIANDDWGFNTQTMLSPDDLRRYVFPWHREIAKLAHDAGRPVILHSCGQLEAVMDDVIDDLKMDGKHSFEDAILPVEDAYDRWGNSIAMLGGIDLGFLCNEPLDRIHNRSRAMIEKTGCIRYALGSGNSIPEYVSDDAYFAMISAAFEEA
;
A
#
# COMPACT_ATOMS: atom_id res chain seq x y z
N MET A 1 17.15 18.71 -15.21
CA MET A 1 17.30 18.38 -13.77
C MET A 1 17.02 19.65 -12.97
N THR A 2 15.95 19.64 -12.19
CA THR A 2 15.54 20.76 -11.32
C THR A 2 16.48 20.90 -10.10
N THR A 3 16.36 22.02 -9.39
CA THR A 3 17.08 22.22 -8.11
C THR A 3 16.68 21.14 -7.08
N TYR A 4 15.40 20.72 -7.08
CA TYR A 4 14.86 19.71 -6.19
C TYR A 4 15.46 18.31 -6.49
N GLU A 5 15.47 17.88 -7.74
CA GLU A 5 16.11 16.63 -8.14
C GLU A 5 17.61 16.62 -7.80
N ARG A 6 18.30 17.73 -8.07
CA ARG A 6 19.73 17.87 -7.74
C ARG A 6 19.98 17.68 -6.25
N ARG A 7 19.11 18.22 -5.37
CA ARG A 7 19.22 18.07 -3.92
C ARG A 7 19.17 16.61 -3.51
N VAL A 8 18.18 15.85 -4.00
CA VAL A 8 18.02 14.42 -3.72
C VAL A 8 19.25 13.63 -4.18
N ARG A 9 19.73 13.87 -5.41
CA ARG A 9 20.85 13.13 -5.99
C ARG A 9 22.21 13.44 -5.37
N VAL A 10 22.40 14.64 -4.84
CA VAL A 10 23.68 15.02 -4.20
C VAL A 10 23.75 14.53 -2.76
N ARG A 11 22.64 14.55 -2.05
CA ARG A 11 22.58 14.12 -0.63
C ARG A 11 22.21 12.64 -0.54
N LYS A 12 23.05 11.78 -1.12
CA LYS A 12 22.83 10.33 -1.08
C LYS A 12 22.61 9.82 0.34
N ARG A 13 21.55 9.02 0.52
CA ARG A 13 21.22 8.36 1.77
C ARG A 13 21.52 6.88 1.66
N GLN A 14 22.13 6.30 2.69
CA GLN A 14 22.16 4.85 2.83
C GLN A 14 20.82 4.40 3.42
N PRO A 15 20.18 3.36 2.87
CA PRO A 15 18.97 2.79 3.45
C PRO A 15 19.21 2.32 4.88
N HIS A 16 18.26 2.53 5.75
CA HIS A 16 18.27 2.06 7.12
C HIS A 16 16.83 1.80 7.56
N PHE A 17 16.38 0.57 7.42
CA PHE A 17 14.96 0.20 7.61
C PHE A 17 14.41 0.55 8.99
N GLU A 18 15.27 0.61 10.02
CA GLU A 18 14.88 1.04 11.38
C GLU A 18 14.22 2.42 11.40
N ASN A 19 14.55 3.32 10.44
CA ASN A 19 13.89 4.63 10.35
C ASN A 19 12.38 4.47 10.12
N LEU A 20 11.96 3.54 9.26
CA LEU A 20 10.54 3.24 9.05
C LEU A 20 9.92 2.55 10.28
N LEU A 21 10.64 1.66 10.93
CA LEU A 21 10.19 1.03 12.19
C LEU A 21 10.01 2.06 13.31
N ASP A 22 10.88 3.07 13.40
CA ASP A 22 10.74 4.15 14.37
C ASP A 22 9.47 4.95 14.12
N VAL A 23 9.21 5.34 12.87
CA VAL A 23 7.97 6.03 12.48
C VAL A 23 6.74 5.20 12.87
N LEU A 24 6.68 3.92 12.49
CA LEU A 24 5.55 3.04 12.77
C LEU A 24 5.34 2.82 14.28
N ALA A 25 6.42 2.78 15.05
CA ALA A 25 6.37 2.66 16.51
C ALA A 25 6.15 4.00 17.25
N GLY A 26 6.02 5.12 16.54
CA GLY A 26 5.84 6.44 17.16
C GLY A 26 7.09 6.98 17.83
N ARG A 27 8.28 6.58 17.36
CA ARG A 27 9.56 7.13 17.77
C ARG A 27 10.06 8.12 16.73
N GLU A 28 10.88 9.07 17.14
CA GLU A 28 11.54 10.01 16.24
C GLU A 28 12.69 9.30 15.49
N PRO A 29 12.62 9.21 14.15
CA PRO A 29 13.75 8.67 13.37
C PRO A 29 14.89 9.68 13.31
N PRO A 30 16.16 9.26 13.12
CA PRO A 30 17.31 10.16 13.04
C PRO A 30 17.29 11.11 11.83
N ARG A 31 16.36 10.95 10.92
CA ARG A 31 16.13 11.81 9.77
C ARG A 31 14.69 11.67 9.26
N PRO A 32 14.15 12.65 8.51
CA PRO A 32 12.84 12.48 7.86
C PRO A 32 12.82 11.24 6.98
N THR A 33 11.84 10.36 7.24
CA THR A 33 11.63 9.11 6.53
C THR A 33 10.69 9.34 5.35
N LEU A 34 10.94 8.64 4.25
CA LEU A 34 10.09 8.63 3.06
C LEU A 34 9.27 7.35 3.01
N PHE A 35 8.04 7.44 2.55
CA PHE A 35 7.21 6.28 2.24
C PHE A 35 6.51 6.45 0.90
N GLU A 36 6.55 5.40 0.07
CA GLU A 36 5.78 5.33 -1.17
C GLU A 36 5.34 3.89 -1.41
N PHE A 37 4.11 3.73 -1.93
CA PHE A 37 3.61 2.40 -2.23
C PHE A 37 4.29 1.87 -3.49
N TYR A 38 4.15 2.57 -4.62
CA TYR A 38 4.92 2.31 -5.84
C TYR A 38 5.05 3.57 -6.70
N LEU A 39 6.01 3.52 -7.63
CA LEU A 39 6.27 4.59 -8.59
C LEU A 39 5.89 4.14 -10.00
N ASN A 40 5.66 5.08 -10.90
CA ASN A 40 5.49 4.74 -12.31
C ASN A 40 6.81 4.28 -12.95
N ARG A 41 6.71 3.54 -14.05
CA ARG A 41 7.87 2.93 -14.71
C ARG A 41 8.94 3.95 -15.12
N LYS A 42 8.54 5.10 -15.68
CA LYS A 42 9.48 6.13 -16.14
C LYS A 42 10.29 6.70 -14.97
N LEU A 43 9.63 6.91 -13.85
CA LEU A 43 10.28 7.41 -12.64
C LEU A 43 11.24 6.38 -12.05
N TYR A 44 10.87 5.10 -12.02
CA TYR A 44 11.81 4.03 -11.65
C TYR A 44 13.06 4.03 -12.53
N GLU A 45 12.90 4.09 -13.88
CA GLU A 45 14.01 4.11 -14.83
C GLU A 45 14.92 5.35 -14.67
N ARG A 46 14.31 6.51 -14.42
CA ARG A 46 15.04 7.75 -14.14
C ARG A 46 15.84 7.68 -12.85
N LEU A 47 15.29 7.12 -11.78
CA LEU A 47 15.95 6.96 -10.49
C LEU A 47 17.07 5.93 -10.55
N ALA A 48 16.81 4.75 -11.13
CA ALA A 48 17.79 3.69 -11.30
C ALA A 48 18.88 4.00 -12.34
N GLY A 49 18.63 4.98 -13.23
CA GLY A 49 19.55 5.34 -14.32
C GLY A 49 19.69 4.29 -15.41
N ARG A 50 18.74 3.36 -15.49
CA ARG A 50 18.71 2.26 -16.47
C ARG A 50 17.26 1.82 -16.73
N VAL A 51 17.05 1.15 -17.86
CA VAL A 51 15.75 0.56 -18.22
C VAL A 51 15.45 -0.64 -17.33
N CYS A 52 14.16 -0.82 -17.01
CA CYS A 52 13.71 -1.98 -16.25
C CYS A 52 14.01 -3.29 -17.03
N PRO A 53 14.70 -4.26 -16.41
CA PRO A 53 14.93 -5.55 -17.04
C PRO A 53 13.61 -6.24 -17.42
N GLU A 54 13.57 -6.84 -18.61
CA GLU A 54 12.38 -7.59 -19.07
C GLU A 54 12.27 -8.94 -18.37
N GLU A 55 13.41 -9.54 -18.06
CA GLU A 55 13.52 -10.87 -17.43
C GLU A 55 14.50 -10.84 -16.25
N GLY A 56 14.43 -11.87 -15.43
CA GLY A 56 15.34 -12.05 -14.28
C GLY A 56 14.80 -11.42 -13.00
N LEU A 57 14.36 -12.26 -12.06
CA LEU A 57 13.75 -11.81 -10.82
C LEU A 57 14.73 -10.99 -9.96
N VAL A 58 15.98 -11.42 -9.84
CA VAL A 58 17.04 -10.72 -9.07
C VAL A 58 17.30 -9.34 -9.66
N GLU A 59 17.47 -9.29 -10.99
CA GLU A 59 17.77 -8.05 -11.73
C GLU A 59 16.62 -7.05 -11.62
N ARG A 60 15.38 -7.51 -11.72
CA ARG A 60 14.18 -6.69 -11.55
C ARG A 60 14.05 -6.20 -10.10
N THR A 61 14.24 -7.06 -9.12
CA THR A 61 14.22 -6.66 -7.70
C THR A 61 15.30 -5.62 -7.42
N ARG A 62 16.53 -5.85 -7.89
CA ARG A 62 17.63 -4.89 -7.77
C ARG A 62 17.32 -3.56 -8.46
N PHE A 63 16.66 -3.61 -9.61
CA PHE A 63 16.25 -2.39 -10.32
C PHE A 63 15.29 -1.55 -9.46
N PHE A 64 14.25 -2.14 -8.89
CA PHE A 64 13.32 -1.42 -8.01
C PHE A 64 13.99 -0.95 -6.72
N ALA A 65 14.79 -1.80 -6.09
CA ALA A 65 15.51 -1.46 -4.86
C ALA A 65 16.51 -0.31 -5.08
N ASP A 66 17.26 -0.32 -6.18
CA ASP A 66 18.18 0.76 -6.55
C ASP A 66 17.43 2.08 -6.80
N ALA A 67 16.27 2.03 -7.46
CA ALA A 67 15.45 3.21 -7.68
C ALA A 67 14.95 3.82 -6.36
N PHE A 68 14.42 2.99 -5.45
CA PHE A 68 14.01 3.45 -4.13
C PHE A 68 15.19 4.00 -3.32
N ALA A 69 16.32 3.31 -3.31
CA ALA A 69 17.54 3.76 -2.63
C ALA A 69 18.06 5.09 -3.21
N ALA A 70 18.04 5.26 -4.55
CA ALA A 70 18.44 6.50 -5.22
C ALA A 70 17.53 7.69 -4.87
N ALA A 71 16.27 7.44 -4.57
CA ALA A 71 15.32 8.43 -4.06
C ALA A 71 15.44 8.67 -2.54
N GLY A 72 16.19 7.83 -1.81
CA GLY A 72 16.45 7.96 -0.39
C GLY A 72 15.48 7.24 0.53
N TYR A 73 14.74 6.26 0.02
CA TYR A 73 13.88 5.40 0.82
C TYR A 73 14.69 4.35 1.58
N ASP A 74 14.16 3.91 2.69
CA ASP A 74 14.72 2.88 3.58
C ASP A 74 14.17 1.48 3.28
N HIS A 75 13.20 1.40 2.39
CA HIS A 75 12.50 0.18 1.97
C HIS A 75 12.28 0.16 0.46
N VAL A 76 11.91 -1.01 -0.05
CA VAL A 76 11.30 -1.19 -1.37
C VAL A 76 10.00 -1.95 -1.22
N THR A 77 8.95 -1.54 -1.94
CA THR A 77 7.70 -2.29 -1.96
C THR A 77 7.77 -3.38 -3.03
N LEU A 78 7.49 -4.61 -2.62
CA LEU A 78 7.35 -5.75 -3.52
C LEU A 78 5.87 -6.04 -3.74
N THR A 79 5.40 -5.83 -4.97
CA THR A 79 3.99 -5.99 -5.32
C THR A 79 3.72 -7.39 -5.87
N THR A 80 2.57 -7.94 -5.53
CA THR A 80 2.17 -9.29 -5.92
C THR A 80 2.15 -9.54 -7.42
N PRO A 81 1.63 -8.63 -8.28
CA PRO A 81 1.64 -8.86 -9.73
C PRO A 81 3.03 -9.11 -10.31
N GLU A 82 4.07 -8.56 -9.68
CA GLU A 82 5.45 -8.72 -10.09
C GLU A 82 6.05 -10.06 -9.61
N PHE A 83 5.78 -10.44 -8.36
CA PHE A 83 6.39 -11.59 -7.70
C PHE A 83 5.54 -12.86 -7.77
N PHE A 84 4.22 -12.72 -7.71
CA PHE A 84 3.25 -13.81 -7.60
C PHE A 84 2.05 -13.59 -8.52
N PRO A 85 2.23 -13.53 -9.85
CA PRO A 85 1.11 -13.37 -10.78
C PRO A 85 0.09 -14.52 -10.67
N GLU A 86 0.53 -15.68 -10.16
CA GLU A 86 -0.29 -16.86 -9.93
C GLU A 86 -1.30 -16.69 -8.75
N SER A 87 -1.10 -15.68 -7.90
CA SER A 87 -1.97 -15.39 -6.75
C SER A 87 -3.28 -14.69 -7.13
N ARG A 88 -3.47 -14.38 -8.40
CA ARG A 88 -4.62 -13.63 -8.89
C ARG A 88 -5.92 -14.43 -8.73
N PHE A 89 -6.95 -13.76 -8.24
CA PHE A 89 -8.32 -14.26 -8.23
C PHE A 89 -8.93 -14.07 -9.63
N PRO A 90 -9.34 -15.13 -10.32
CA PRO A 90 -9.88 -15.01 -11.68
C PRO A 90 -11.18 -14.20 -11.71
N THR A 91 -11.30 -13.31 -12.69
CA THR A 91 -12.51 -12.51 -12.94
C THR A 91 -13.04 -12.77 -14.33
N GLY A 92 -14.29 -12.38 -14.60
CA GLY A 92 -14.84 -12.34 -15.95
C GLY A 92 -14.12 -11.32 -16.84
N GLU A 93 -14.54 -11.29 -18.12
CA GLU A 93 -14.02 -10.31 -19.05
C GLU A 93 -14.37 -8.89 -18.62
N ARG A 94 -13.39 -7.99 -18.74
CA ARG A 94 -13.53 -6.55 -18.53
C ARG A 94 -13.27 -5.82 -19.83
N GLY A 95 -13.99 -4.73 -20.05
CA GLY A 95 -13.73 -3.86 -21.21
C GLY A 95 -12.28 -3.36 -21.23
N GLN A 96 -11.82 -2.86 -22.39
CA GLN A 96 -10.48 -2.28 -22.53
C GLN A 96 -10.39 -0.81 -22.09
N GLU A 97 -11.42 -0.29 -21.43
CA GLU A 97 -11.46 1.08 -20.95
C GLU A 97 -10.53 1.31 -19.75
N LYS A 98 -10.07 2.55 -19.60
CA LYS A 98 -9.16 2.93 -18.49
C LYS A 98 -9.82 2.93 -17.10
N SER A 99 -11.15 3.02 -17.05
CA SER A 99 -11.93 2.89 -15.82
C SER A 99 -12.99 1.81 -16.02
N HIS A 100 -13.13 0.92 -15.05
CA HIS A 100 -14.10 -0.17 -15.04
C HIS A 100 -15.17 0.12 -13.99
N SER A 101 -16.41 -0.31 -14.27
CA SER A 101 -17.44 -0.38 -13.24
C SER A 101 -17.06 -1.43 -12.20
N LEU A 102 -17.34 -1.17 -10.92
CA LEU A 102 -17.16 -2.16 -9.85
C LEU A 102 -18.07 -3.40 -10.01
N ASN A 103 -18.95 -3.42 -11.03
CA ASN A 103 -19.81 -4.55 -11.37
C ASN A 103 -19.26 -5.38 -12.55
N GLU A 104 -18.20 -4.87 -13.23
CA GLU A 104 -17.58 -5.62 -14.32
C GLU A 104 -16.67 -6.74 -13.78
N GLY A 105 -16.70 -7.88 -14.45
CA GLY A 105 -15.85 -9.02 -14.09
C GLY A 105 -16.43 -9.94 -13.02
N ALA A 106 -17.65 -9.68 -12.52
CA ALA A 106 -18.32 -10.55 -11.58
C ALA A 106 -18.52 -11.96 -12.15
N VAL A 107 -18.16 -12.97 -11.36
CA VAL A 107 -18.23 -14.39 -11.72
C VAL A 107 -18.95 -15.24 -10.68
N ILE A 108 -19.12 -14.76 -9.45
CA ILE A 108 -19.85 -15.44 -8.37
C ILE A 108 -21.13 -14.67 -8.10
N THR A 109 -22.26 -15.24 -8.52
CA THR A 109 -23.59 -14.65 -8.34
C THR A 109 -24.54 -15.51 -7.52
N ASP A 110 -24.20 -16.79 -7.31
CA ASP A 110 -25.00 -17.77 -6.59
C ASP A 110 -24.13 -18.92 -6.04
N GLU A 111 -24.77 -19.89 -5.36
CA GLU A 111 -24.09 -21.07 -4.80
C GLU A 111 -23.40 -21.92 -5.88
N ALA A 112 -23.98 -22.07 -7.07
CA ALA A 112 -23.41 -22.91 -8.12
C ALA A 112 -22.14 -22.33 -8.70
N SER A 113 -22.13 -21.02 -8.94
CA SER A 113 -20.95 -20.29 -9.40
C SER A 113 -19.86 -20.23 -8.31
N PHE A 114 -20.22 -20.12 -7.03
CA PHE A 114 -19.29 -20.22 -5.91
C PHE A 114 -18.61 -21.60 -5.85
N GLU A 115 -19.36 -22.70 -5.94
CA GLU A 115 -18.82 -24.08 -5.87
C GLU A 115 -17.90 -24.41 -7.06
N SER A 116 -18.11 -23.79 -8.20
CA SER A 116 -17.28 -23.99 -9.41
C SER A 116 -16.15 -23.00 -9.58
N TYR A 117 -16.02 -22.01 -8.68
CA TYR A 117 -15.00 -20.97 -8.81
C TYR A 117 -13.59 -21.55 -8.60
N PRO A 118 -12.65 -21.27 -9.51
CA PRO A 118 -11.28 -21.79 -9.45
C PRO A 118 -10.42 -21.00 -8.46
N TRP A 119 -10.62 -21.23 -7.18
CA TRP A 119 -9.89 -20.56 -6.11
C TRP A 119 -8.37 -20.75 -6.25
N PRO A 120 -7.55 -19.67 -6.21
CA PRO A 120 -6.11 -19.80 -6.28
C PRO A 120 -5.54 -20.53 -5.06
N ASP A 121 -4.55 -21.39 -5.29
CA ASP A 121 -3.85 -22.10 -4.21
C ASP A 121 -2.67 -21.27 -3.70
N MET A 122 -2.87 -20.57 -2.59
CA MET A 122 -1.84 -19.73 -1.98
C MET A 122 -0.72 -20.53 -1.29
N GLU A 123 -0.92 -21.81 -0.97
CA GLU A 123 0.18 -22.64 -0.45
C GLU A 123 1.16 -23.08 -1.55
N ALA A 124 0.68 -23.21 -2.78
CA ALA A 124 1.49 -23.65 -3.90
C ALA A 124 2.29 -22.53 -4.59
N LEU A 125 2.19 -21.28 -4.12
CA LEU A 125 2.95 -20.16 -4.71
C LEU A 125 4.46 -20.34 -4.51
N PRO A 126 5.29 -19.89 -5.48
CA PRO A 126 6.75 -20.03 -5.43
C PRO A 126 7.40 -18.99 -4.50
N TYR A 127 7.18 -19.11 -3.19
CA TYR A 127 7.67 -18.17 -2.17
C TYR A 127 9.19 -18.05 -2.10
N GLU A 128 9.94 -19.07 -2.59
CA GLU A 128 11.40 -19.00 -2.72
C GLU A 128 11.87 -17.81 -3.56
N ARG A 129 11.01 -17.21 -4.38
CA ARG A 129 11.27 -15.94 -5.07
C ARG A 129 11.62 -14.82 -4.10
N LEU A 130 11.05 -14.80 -2.89
CA LEU A 130 11.39 -13.81 -1.86
C LEU A 130 12.80 -14.00 -1.29
N ALA A 131 13.28 -15.23 -1.20
CA ALA A 131 14.67 -15.51 -0.81
C ALA A 131 15.64 -14.95 -1.86
N VAL A 132 15.34 -15.20 -3.14
CA VAL A 132 16.14 -14.68 -4.27
C VAL A 132 16.14 -13.15 -4.28
N ALA A 133 14.99 -12.53 -3.98
CA ALA A 133 14.87 -11.07 -3.89
C ALA A 133 15.77 -10.48 -2.79
N ALA A 134 15.98 -11.19 -1.69
CA ALA A 134 16.81 -10.73 -0.59
C ALA A 134 18.25 -10.40 -1.01
N ASP A 135 18.82 -11.16 -1.93
CA ASP A 135 20.20 -10.98 -2.44
C ASP A 135 20.31 -9.71 -3.33
N ALA A 136 19.19 -9.11 -3.70
CA ALA A 136 19.14 -7.93 -4.55
C ALA A 136 19.02 -6.62 -3.76
N LEU A 137 18.69 -6.68 -2.47
CA LEU A 137 18.48 -5.48 -1.66
C LEU A 137 19.82 -4.84 -1.25
N PRO A 138 19.93 -3.50 -1.31
CA PRO A 138 21.04 -2.77 -0.71
C PRO A 138 21.16 -3.03 0.80
N ASP A 139 22.36 -2.93 1.34
CA ASP A 139 22.59 -3.02 2.78
C ASP A 139 21.70 -2.05 3.56
N GLY A 140 21.08 -2.53 4.63
CA GLY A 140 20.18 -1.76 5.48
C GLY A 140 18.75 -1.60 4.95
N MET A 141 18.47 -1.99 3.69
CA MET A 141 17.11 -1.98 3.13
C MET A 141 16.36 -3.27 3.46
N LYS A 142 15.06 -3.16 3.67
CA LYS A 142 14.15 -4.31 3.71
C LYS A 142 13.04 -4.13 2.67
N ALA A 143 12.42 -5.25 2.34
CA ALA A 143 11.21 -5.22 1.52
C ALA A 143 9.97 -5.05 2.39
N VAL A 144 9.01 -4.32 1.86
CA VAL A 144 7.63 -4.27 2.35
C VAL A 144 6.77 -4.98 1.32
N VAL A 145 6.12 -6.07 1.70
CA VAL A 145 5.32 -6.87 0.77
C VAL A 145 3.86 -6.44 0.83
N SER A 146 3.23 -6.24 -0.33
CA SER A 146 1.79 -6.07 -0.43
C SER A 146 1.12 -7.34 -0.93
N GLY A 147 -0.10 -7.61 -0.47
CA GLY A 147 -0.93 -8.72 -0.94
C GLY A 147 -1.40 -8.57 -2.39
N PRO A 148 -2.01 -9.62 -2.94
CA PRO A 148 -2.53 -9.59 -4.31
C PRO A 148 -3.65 -8.55 -4.50
N MET A 149 -4.46 -8.34 -3.50
CA MET A 149 -5.53 -7.35 -3.28
C MET A 149 -6.05 -7.57 -1.87
N GLY A 150 -7.00 -6.74 -1.42
CA GLY A 150 -7.68 -6.93 -0.15
C GLY A 150 -8.98 -7.74 -0.26
N VAL A 151 -9.60 -7.99 0.89
CA VAL A 151 -10.84 -8.79 0.95
C VAL A 151 -11.98 -8.07 0.25
N MET A 152 -12.16 -6.77 0.52
CA MET A 152 -13.22 -5.97 -0.07
C MET A 152 -13.00 -5.77 -1.58
N GLU A 153 -11.77 -5.51 -1.99
CA GLU A 153 -11.40 -5.38 -3.40
C GLU A 153 -11.70 -6.68 -4.18
N ILE A 154 -11.30 -7.84 -3.64
CA ILE A 154 -11.57 -9.14 -4.28
C ILE A 154 -13.08 -9.44 -4.28
N LEU A 155 -13.81 -9.14 -3.20
CA LEU A 155 -15.28 -9.27 -3.17
C LEU A 155 -15.91 -8.45 -4.30
N ASN A 156 -15.49 -7.20 -4.48
CA ASN A 156 -15.98 -6.36 -5.58
C ASN A 156 -15.64 -6.96 -6.95
N ASP A 157 -14.44 -7.50 -7.10
CA ASP A 157 -13.94 -8.01 -8.37
C ASP A 157 -14.67 -9.29 -8.83
N ILE A 158 -14.95 -10.21 -7.89
CA ILE A 158 -15.51 -11.53 -8.24
C ILE A 158 -17.01 -11.63 -8.06
N VAL A 159 -17.62 -10.80 -7.20
CA VAL A 159 -19.08 -10.77 -6.96
C VAL A 159 -19.74 -9.59 -7.68
N GLY A 160 -19.03 -8.46 -7.82
CA GLY A 160 -19.58 -7.17 -8.26
C GLY A 160 -20.22 -6.41 -7.09
N TYR A 161 -20.00 -5.10 -7.03
CA TYR A 161 -20.42 -4.28 -5.89
C TYR A 161 -21.92 -4.31 -5.65
N GLU A 162 -22.74 -4.17 -6.70
CA GLU A 162 -24.20 -4.19 -6.60
C GLU A 162 -24.70 -5.55 -6.08
N ASN A 163 -24.20 -6.65 -6.65
CA ASN A 163 -24.54 -8.00 -6.19
C ASN A 163 -24.10 -8.23 -4.74
N LEU A 164 -22.93 -7.73 -4.35
CA LEU A 164 -22.45 -7.83 -2.97
C LEU A 164 -23.39 -7.09 -2.00
N CYS A 165 -23.85 -5.89 -2.34
CA CYS A 165 -24.80 -5.13 -1.53
C CYS A 165 -26.15 -5.88 -1.33
N PHE A 166 -26.64 -6.58 -2.34
CA PHE A 166 -27.81 -7.44 -2.18
C PHE A 166 -27.49 -8.70 -1.41
N MET A 167 -26.36 -9.35 -1.72
CA MET A 167 -25.98 -10.63 -1.13
C MET A 167 -25.78 -10.55 0.39
N VAL A 168 -25.22 -9.47 0.94
CA VAL A 168 -25.04 -9.31 2.40
C VAL A 168 -26.39 -9.25 3.14
N ILE A 169 -27.48 -8.91 2.45
CA ILE A 169 -28.85 -8.83 3.00
C ILE A 169 -29.64 -10.11 2.73
N GLU A 170 -29.65 -10.55 1.46
CA GLU A 170 -30.52 -11.63 0.99
C GLU A 170 -29.92 -13.03 1.20
N ASN A 171 -28.59 -13.16 1.09
CA ASN A 171 -27.87 -14.42 1.29
C ASN A 171 -26.58 -14.21 2.09
N PRO A 172 -26.67 -13.78 3.38
CA PRO A 172 -25.50 -13.51 4.22
C PRO A 172 -24.62 -14.74 4.45
N GLY A 173 -25.17 -15.94 4.27
CA GLY A 173 -24.44 -17.19 4.35
C GLY A 173 -23.44 -17.35 3.20
N LEU A 174 -23.86 -17.08 1.97
CA LEU A 174 -22.97 -17.11 0.80
C LEU A 174 -21.92 -16.00 0.88
N ALA A 175 -22.31 -14.76 1.24
CA ALA A 175 -21.38 -13.67 1.46
C ALA A 175 -20.26 -14.04 2.45
N MET A 176 -20.61 -14.70 3.56
CA MET A 176 -19.63 -15.17 4.55
C MET A 176 -18.73 -16.26 4.00
N ARG A 177 -19.25 -17.21 3.23
CA ARG A 177 -18.42 -18.27 2.61
C ARG A 177 -17.41 -17.68 1.63
N ILE A 178 -17.85 -16.76 0.76
CA ILE A 178 -16.96 -16.09 -0.20
C ILE A 178 -15.87 -15.31 0.54
N SER A 179 -16.25 -14.49 1.53
CA SER A 179 -15.30 -13.76 2.37
C SER A 179 -14.30 -14.69 3.07
N THR A 180 -14.75 -15.87 3.53
CA THR A 180 -13.89 -16.87 4.18
C THR A 180 -12.88 -17.47 3.20
N GLU A 181 -13.30 -17.79 2.00
CA GLU A 181 -12.39 -18.31 0.96
C GLU A 181 -11.33 -17.28 0.55
N ILE A 182 -11.71 -16.01 0.44
CA ILE A 182 -10.77 -14.92 0.15
C ILE A 182 -9.82 -14.72 1.32
N GLY A 183 -10.37 -14.44 2.50
CA GLY A 183 -9.59 -14.02 3.66
C GLY A 183 -8.60 -15.09 4.14
N SER A 184 -9.00 -16.36 4.18
CA SER A 184 -8.11 -17.46 4.55
C SER A 184 -6.91 -17.61 3.59
N ARG A 185 -7.12 -17.33 2.30
CA ARG A 185 -6.06 -17.33 1.30
C ARG A 185 -5.10 -16.16 1.47
N LEU A 186 -5.61 -14.96 1.77
CA LEU A 186 -4.76 -13.81 2.06
C LEU A 186 -3.95 -14.01 3.35
N VAL A 187 -4.56 -14.56 4.39
CA VAL A 187 -3.86 -14.95 5.63
C VAL A 187 -2.73 -15.94 5.33
N THR A 188 -3.00 -16.96 4.49
CA THR A 188 -1.98 -17.90 4.04
C THR A 188 -0.84 -17.21 3.30
N PHE A 189 -1.17 -16.32 2.36
CA PHE A 189 -0.18 -15.55 1.61
C PHE A 189 0.76 -14.77 2.53
N TYR A 190 0.21 -13.94 3.44
CA TYR A 190 1.03 -13.15 4.35
C TYR A 190 1.84 -14.00 5.32
N ARG A 191 1.28 -15.08 5.84
CA ARG A 191 2.00 -16.04 6.69
C ARG A 191 3.24 -16.58 5.99
N ARG A 192 3.11 -16.99 4.74
CA ARG A 192 4.24 -17.51 3.93
C ARG A 192 5.26 -16.42 3.58
N CYS A 193 4.81 -15.19 3.33
CA CYS A 193 5.74 -14.07 3.10
C CYS A 193 6.58 -13.74 4.35
N LEU A 194 5.99 -13.84 5.54
CA LEU A 194 6.65 -13.53 6.80
C LEU A 194 7.74 -14.55 7.20
N ASP A 195 7.79 -15.74 6.57
CA ASP A 195 8.88 -16.70 6.75
C ASP A 195 10.24 -16.16 6.24
N TYR A 196 10.24 -15.09 5.43
CA TYR A 196 11.45 -14.55 4.80
C TYR A 196 12.01 -13.34 5.55
N PRO A 197 13.27 -13.41 6.05
CA PRO A 197 13.88 -12.32 6.84
C PRO A 197 14.05 -11.00 6.10
N ALA A 198 14.05 -11.01 4.76
CA ALA A 198 14.11 -9.80 3.93
C ALA A 198 12.84 -8.96 4.00
N ILE A 199 11.71 -9.58 4.37
CA ILE A 199 10.45 -8.87 4.56
C ILE A 199 10.48 -8.18 5.92
N GLY A 200 10.50 -6.85 5.91
CA GLY A 200 10.55 -6.01 7.10
C GLY A 200 9.18 -5.57 7.62
N ALA A 201 8.20 -5.47 6.73
CA ALA A 201 6.81 -5.10 7.04
C ALA A 201 5.87 -5.66 5.98
N VAL A 202 4.57 -5.62 6.25
CA VAL A 202 3.53 -5.95 5.27
C VAL A 202 2.59 -4.77 5.05
N ILE A 203 2.07 -4.63 3.83
CA ILE A 203 0.96 -3.74 3.49
C ILE A 203 -0.28 -4.61 3.29
N ALA A 204 -1.24 -4.47 4.19
CA ALA A 204 -2.58 -5.00 4.01
C ALA A 204 -3.35 -3.97 3.16
N ASN A 205 -3.31 -4.14 1.84
CA ASN A 205 -4.04 -3.25 0.94
C ASN A 205 -5.47 -3.73 0.78
N ASP A 206 -6.43 -2.81 0.91
CA ASP A 206 -7.85 -3.10 0.70
C ASP A 206 -8.67 -1.80 0.68
N ASP A 207 -9.26 -1.44 -0.43
CA ASP A 207 -10.04 -0.22 -0.54
C ASP A 207 -11.45 -0.39 0.06
N TRP A 208 -11.74 0.36 1.14
CA TRP A 208 -12.98 0.25 1.89
C TRP A 208 -13.95 1.41 1.71
N GLY A 209 -13.51 2.49 1.07
CA GLY A 209 -14.28 3.72 1.03
C GLY A 209 -14.49 4.32 -0.36
N PHE A 210 -15.64 4.97 -0.51
CA PHE A 210 -15.88 6.01 -1.51
C PHE A 210 -15.47 7.38 -0.95
N ASN A 211 -15.64 8.43 -1.73
CA ASN A 211 -15.29 9.79 -1.27
C ASN A 211 -16.13 10.26 -0.07
N THR A 212 -17.32 9.71 0.14
CA THR A 212 -18.28 10.20 1.14
C THR A 212 -18.56 9.24 2.28
N GLN A 213 -18.27 7.95 2.09
CA GLN A 213 -18.61 6.91 3.08
C GLN A 213 -17.84 5.61 2.77
N THR A 214 -17.90 4.65 3.69
CA THR A 214 -17.42 3.29 3.45
C THR A 214 -18.25 2.57 2.39
N MET A 215 -17.65 1.63 1.64
CA MET A 215 -18.32 0.87 0.57
C MET A 215 -19.45 -0.01 1.12
N LEU A 216 -19.20 -0.71 2.21
CA LEU A 216 -20.23 -1.41 2.98
C LEU A 216 -20.50 -0.66 4.29
N SER A 217 -21.58 -1.01 4.98
CA SER A 217 -21.81 -0.47 6.33
C SER A 217 -20.64 -0.86 7.26
N PRO A 218 -20.31 -0.06 8.30
CA PRO A 218 -19.29 -0.44 9.27
C PRO A 218 -19.53 -1.82 9.87
N ASP A 219 -20.79 -2.20 10.12
CA ASP A 219 -21.13 -3.52 10.67
C ASP A 219 -20.88 -4.67 9.68
N ASP A 220 -21.09 -4.44 8.38
CA ASP A 220 -20.76 -5.42 7.36
C ASP A 220 -19.26 -5.54 7.14
N LEU A 221 -18.51 -4.43 7.20
CA LEU A 221 -17.05 -4.47 7.19
C LEU A 221 -16.51 -5.28 8.39
N ARG A 222 -17.03 -5.04 9.60
CA ARG A 222 -16.70 -5.81 10.82
C ARG A 222 -17.03 -7.29 10.69
N ARG A 223 -18.07 -7.61 9.93
CA ARG A 223 -18.52 -8.99 9.75
C ARG A 223 -17.75 -9.75 8.67
N TYR A 224 -17.50 -9.12 7.52
CA TYR A 224 -16.99 -9.81 6.34
C TYR A 224 -15.53 -9.51 6.01
N VAL A 225 -14.99 -8.35 6.40
CA VAL A 225 -13.68 -7.87 5.97
C VAL A 225 -12.68 -7.83 7.14
N PHE A 226 -13.01 -7.16 8.23
CA PHE A 226 -12.09 -6.91 9.33
C PHE A 226 -11.57 -8.16 10.07
N PRO A 227 -12.28 -9.28 10.18
CA PRO A 227 -11.72 -10.47 10.80
C PRO A 227 -10.44 -10.96 10.13
N TRP A 228 -10.33 -10.81 8.81
CA TRP A 228 -9.17 -11.24 8.03
C TRP A 228 -8.00 -10.28 8.19
N HIS A 229 -8.26 -8.98 8.18
CA HIS A 229 -7.22 -7.97 8.46
C HIS A 229 -6.68 -8.09 9.87
N ARG A 230 -7.52 -8.40 10.86
CA ARG A 230 -7.08 -8.67 12.23
C ARG A 230 -6.15 -9.89 12.29
N GLU A 231 -6.48 -10.96 11.57
CA GLU A 231 -5.62 -12.15 11.53
C GLU A 231 -4.28 -11.84 10.83
N ILE A 232 -4.28 -11.10 9.72
CA ILE A 232 -3.06 -10.66 9.02
C ILE A 232 -2.20 -9.80 9.96
N ALA A 233 -2.79 -8.84 10.66
CA ALA A 233 -2.07 -7.98 11.59
C ALA A 233 -1.47 -8.80 12.74
N LYS A 234 -2.25 -9.73 13.30
CA LYS A 234 -1.76 -10.65 14.34
C LYS A 234 -0.56 -11.47 13.86
N LEU A 235 -0.63 -12.06 12.67
CA LEU A 235 0.49 -12.83 12.09
C LEU A 235 1.74 -11.97 11.92
N ALA A 236 1.59 -10.74 11.43
CA ALA A 236 2.71 -9.82 11.27
C ALA A 236 3.36 -9.49 12.62
N HIS A 237 2.55 -9.15 13.63
CA HIS A 237 3.03 -8.85 14.98
C HIS A 237 3.68 -10.07 15.66
N ASP A 238 3.09 -11.27 15.54
CA ASP A 238 3.67 -12.51 16.06
C ASP A 238 5.05 -12.81 15.43
N ALA A 239 5.27 -12.37 14.18
CA ALA A 239 6.56 -12.44 13.49
C ALA A 239 7.49 -11.25 13.80
N GLY A 240 7.09 -10.30 14.67
CA GLY A 240 7.83 -9.08 14.99
C GLY A 240 7.93 -8.12 13.81
N ARG A 241 6.92 -8.07 12.94
CA ARG A 241 6.83 -7.19 11.77
C ARG A 241 5.64 -6.26 11.91
N PRO A 242 5.76 -4.95 11.58
CA PRO A 242 4.62 -4.06 11.52
C PRO A 242 3.74 -4.33 10.30
N VAL A 243 2.47 -3.89 10.41
CA VAL A 243 1.47 -3.95 9.36
C VAL A 243 0.95 -2.55 9.04
N ILE A 244 0.90 -2.23 7.76
CA ILE A 244 0.44 -0.96 7.21
C ILE A 244 -0.88 -1.22 6.48
N LEU A 245 -1.93 -0.47 6.82
CA LEU A 245 -3.14 -0.44 6.03
C LEU A 245 -2.95 0.52 4.84
N HIS A 246 -3.09 0.03 3.61
CA HIS A 246 -3.36 0.87 2.46
C HIS A 246 -4.85 0.76 2.11
N SER A 247 -5.58 1.86 2.26
CA SER A 247 -7.01 1.90 1.96
C SER A 247 -7.42 3.30 1.51
N CYS A 248 -8.03 3.38 0.34
CA CYS A 248 -8.58 4.61 -0.22
C CYS A 248 -9.97 4.92 0.34
N GLY A 249 -10.38 6.17 0.17
CA GLY A 249 -11.73 6.63 0.47
C GLY A 249 -11.95 7.10 1.90
N GLN A 250 -13.22 7.37 2.22
CA GLN A 250 -13.64 7.89 3.52
C GLN A 250 -13.74 6.77 4.54
N LEU A 251 -12.86 6.79 5.54
CA LEU A 251 -12.75 5.75 6.58
C LEU A 251 -13.02 6.25 8.00
N GLU A 252 -13.43 7.50 8.17
CA GLU A 252 -13.61 8.10 9.50
C GLU A 252 -14.51 7.24 10.43
N ALA A 253 -15.56 6.63 9.87
CA ALA A 253 -16.49 5.79 10.63
C ALA A 253 -15.89 4.48 11.17
N VAL A 254 -14.70 4.09 10.69
CA VAL A 254 -14.03 2.81 11.03
C VAL A 254 -12.59 3.01 11.49
N MET A 255 -12.13 4.26 11.70
CA MET A 255 -10.77 4.51 12.14
C MET A 255 -10.48 3.96 13.54
N ASP A 256 -11.47 3.94 14.44
CA ASP A 256 -11.33 3.29 15.75
C ASP A 256 -11.12 1.77 15.60
N ASP A 257 -11.82 1.14 14.64
CA ASP A 257 -11.56 -0.27 14.30
C ASP A 257 -10.13 -0.47 13.80
N VAL A 258 -9.65 0.39 12.89
CA VAL A 258 -8.27 0.32 12.35
C VAL A 258 -7.23 0.40 13.46
N ILE A 259 -7.42 1.31 14.42
CA ILE A 259 -6.46 1.58 15.50
C ILE A 259 -6.59 0.55 16.62
N ASP A 260 -7.80 0.36 17.14
CA ASP A 260 -8.01 -0.35 18.41
C ASP A 260 -8.35 -1.83 18.26
N ASP A 261 -8.98 -2.22 17.15
CA ASP A 261 -9.36 -3.60 16.89
C ASP A 261 -8.36 -4.33 15.97
N LEU A 262 -8.09 -3.75 14.79
CA LEU A 262 -7.17 -4.34 13.81
C LEU A 262 -5.70 -4.13 14.20
N LYS A 263 -5.40 -3.13 15.04
CA LYS A 263 -4.04 -2.83 15.52
C LYS A 263 -3.06 -2.54 14.39
N MET A 264 -3.50 -1.78 13.36
CA MET A 264 -2.60 -1.36 12.30
C MET A 264 -1.55 -0.37 12.82
N ASP A 265 -0.29 -0.55 12.43
CA ASP A 265 0.82 0.32 12.87
C ASP A 265 0.89 1.61 12.06
N GLY A 266 0.43 1.57 10.83
CA GLY A 266 0.39 2.73 9.92
C GLY A 266 -0.78 2.69 8.96
N LYS A 267 -1.19 3.88 8.52
CA LYS A 267 -2.19 4.06 7.46
C LYS A 267 -1.58 4.81 6.30
N HIS A 268 -1.80 4.30 5.10
CA HIS A 268 -1.51 4.94 3.83
C HIS A 268 -2.78 5.08 3.01
N SER A 269 -2.75 6.03 2.12
CA SER A 269 -3.68 6.68 1.23
C SER A 269 -4.48 7.80 1.90
N PHE A 270 -4.26 9.02 1.38
CA PHE A 270 -4.96 10.24 1.79
C PHE A 270 -5.26 11.09 0.57
N GLU A 271 -6.46 11.66 0.54
CA GLU A 271 -6.95 12.51 -0.53
C GLU A 271 -7.51 13.80 0.07
N ASP A 272 -7.05 14.97 -0.39
CA ASP A 272 -7.46 16.27 0.15
C ASP A 272 -8.98 16.50 0.02
N ALA A 273 -9.61 15.92 -1.00
CA ALA A 273 -11.05 15.99 -1.20
C ALA A 273 -11.86 15.23 -0.13
N ILE A 274 -11.23 14.32 0.61
CA ILE A 274 -11.84 13.52 1.67
C ILE A 274 -11.38 14.02 3.04
N LEU A 275 -10.08 13.92 3.29
CA LEU A 275 -9.43 14.38 4.53
C LEU A 275 -7.95 14.64 4.26
N PRO A 276 -7.49 15.90 4.27
CA PRO A 276 -6.07 16.22 4.16
C PRO A 276 -5.25 15.50 5.23
N VAL A 277 -4.02 15.11 4.88
CA VAL A 277 -3.15 14.37 5.80
C VAL A 277 -2.80 15.18 7.06
N GLU A 278 -2.78 16.51 6.94
CA GLU A 278 -2.59 17.43 8.06
C GLU A 278 -3.68 17.26 9.12
N ASP A 279 -4.94 17.15 8.68
CA ASP A 279 -6.12 16.98 9.54
C ASP A 279 -6.21 15.54 10.08
N ALA A 280 -5.85 14.56 9.25
CA ALA A 280 -5.76 13.16 9.68
C ALA A 280 -4.71 12.99 10.79
N TYR A 281 -3.55 13.63 10.65
CA TYR A 281 -2.50 13.60 11.67
C TYR A 281 -2.96 14.26 12.97
N ASP A 282 -3.65 15.40 12.89
CA ASP A 282 -4.20 16.07 14.08
C ASP A 282 -5.20 15.18 14.85
N ARG A 283 -5.97 14.35 14.14
CA ARG A 283 -6.95 13.45 14.75
C ARG A 283 -6.34 12.17 15.31
N TRP A 284 -5.46 11.52 14.57
CA TRP A 284 -5.02 10.15 14.88
C TRP A 284 -3.51 9.96 14.95
N GLY A 285 -2.69 10.97 14.65
CA GLY A 285 -1.23 10.88 14.63
C GLY A 285 -0.60 10.50 15.98
N ASN A 286 -1.34 10.60 17.08
CA ASN A 286 -0.89 10.10 18.39
C ASN A 286 -1.07 8.57 18.55
N SER A 287 -1.87 7.93 17.70
CA SER A 287 -2.27 6.53 17.85
C SER A 287 -1.72 5.63 16.73
N ILE A 288 -1.67 6.14 15.48
CA ILE A 288 -1.25 5.39 14.30
C ILE A 288 -0.35 6.26 13.42
N ALA A 289 0.63 5.66 12.73
CA ALA A 289 1.49 6.40 11.82
C ALA A 289 0.76 6.76 10.51
N MET A 290 0.95 8.02 10.05
CA MET A 290 0.48 8.50 8.75
C MET A 290 1.62 8.39 7.74
N LEU A 291 1.39 7.62 6.67
CA LEU A 291 2.40 7.36 5.64
C LEU A 291 1.99 8.03 4.33
N GLY A 292 2.85 8.88 3.79
CA GLY A 292 2.55 9.67 2.61
C GLY A 292 1.61 10.85 2.90
N GLY A 293 0.69 11.11 1.96
CA GLY A 293 -0.43 12.03 2.18
C GLY A 293 -0.37 13.34 1.41
N ILE A 294 0.71 13.63 0.67
CA ILE A 294 0.67 14.76 -0.25
C ILE A 294 -0.21 14.40 -1.44
N ASP A 295 -1.35 15.05 -1.54
CA ASP A 295 -2.41 14.72 -2.49
C ASP A 295 -1.95 14.71 -3.95
N LEU A 296 -2.42 13.75 -4.74
CA LEU A 296 -2.02 13.63 -6.16
C LEU A 296 -2.53 14.80 -7.01
N GLY A 297 -3.73 15.29 -6.74
CA GLY A 297 -4.26 16.48 -7.41
C GLY A 297 -3.42 17.72 -7.10
N PHE A 298 -2.94 17.85 -5.86
CA PHE A 298 -2.01 18.89 -5.45
C PHE A 298 -0.67 18.76 -6.19
N LEU A 299 -0.10 17.54 -6.29
CA LEU A 299 1.14 17.28 -7.05
C LEU A 299 1.00 17.60 -8.54
N CYS A 300 -0.18 17.42 -9.12
CA CYS A 300 -0.42 17.68 -10.54
C CYS A 300 -0.63 19.16 -10.88
N ASN A 301 -1.25 19.92 -9.96
CA ASN A 301 -1.79 21.23 -10.29
C ASN A 301 -1.03 22.39 -9.66
N GLU A 302 -0.22 22.14 -8.62
CA GLU A 302 0.45 23.21 -7.89
C GLU A 302 1.88 23.46 -8.37
N PRO A 303 2.38 24.70 -8.24
CA PRO A 303 3.79 25.03 -8.49
C PRO A 303 4.74 24.22 -7.61
N LEU A 304 5.94 23.91 -8.12
CA LEU A 304 6.93 23.07 -7.44
C LEU A 304 7.33 23.57 -6.05
N ASP A 305 7.42 24.89 -5.89
CA ASP A 305 7.73 25.53 -4.60
C ASP A 305 6.60 25.37 -3.58
N ARG A 306 5.33 25.38 -4.01
CA ARG A 306 4.21 25.09 -3.14
C ARG A 306 4.18 23.63 -2.69
N ILE A 307 4.46 22.70 -3.61
CA ILE A 307 4.59 21.27 -3.31
C ILE A 307 5.68 21.05 -2.26
N HIS A 308 6.86 21.63 -2.51
CA HIS A 308 7.99 21.52 -1.60
C HIS A 308 7.68 22.11 -0.21
N ASN A 309 7.07 23.30 -0.17
CA ASN A 309 6.75 23.99 1.08
C ASN A 309 5.69 23.22 1.90
N ARG A 310 4.66 22.64 1.28
CA ARG A 310 3.68 21.80 1.98
C ARG A 310 4.33 20.55 2.56
N SER A 311 5.18 19.89 1.77
CA SER A 311 5.93 18.70 2.21
C SER A 311 6.84 19.02 3.40
N ARG A 312 7.51 20.17 3.37
CA ARG A 312 8.34 20.65 4.48
C ARG A 312 7.49 20.98 5.71
N ALA A 313 6.38 21.68 5.54
CA ALA A 313 5.47 22.02 6.64
C ALA A 313 4.95 20.77 7.36
N MET A 314 4.68 19.68 6.62
CA MET A 314 4.30 18.40 7.23
C MET A 314 5.43 17.78 8.06
N ILE A 315 6.66 17.80 7.58
CA ILE A 315 7.84 17.35 8.35
C ILE A 315 7.98 18.18 9.63
N GLU A 316 7.92 19.51 9.53
CA GLU A 316 8.02 20.42 10.66
C GLU A 316 6.87 20.24 11.68
N LYS A 317 5.63 20.10 11.19
CA LYS A 317 4.44 19.88 12.01
C LYS A 317 4.53 18.61 12.86
N THR A 318 5.01 17.52 12.26
CA THR A 318 5.00 16.19 12.87
C THR A 318 6.30 15.89 13.65
N GLY A 319 7.38 16.62 13.41
CA GLY A 319 8.72 16.26 13.89
C GLY A 319 9.13 14.85 13.46
N CYS A 320 8.58 14.36 12.35
CA CYS A 320 8.76 13.00 11.82
C CYS A 320 8.24 11.87 12.75
N ILE A 321 7.59 12.19 13.86
CA ILE A 321 7.00 11.20 14.77
C ILE A 321 5.69 10.71 14.16
N ARG A 322 5.56 9.40 13.96
CA ARG A 322 4.40 8.78 13.27
C ARG A 322 4.07 9.40 11.91
N TYR A 323 5.09 9.92 11.22
CA TYR A 323 4.92 10.46 9.87
C TYR A 323 6.10 10.11 8.97
N ALA A 324 5.82 9.56 7.81
CA ALA A 324 6.76 9.41 6.70
C ALA A 324 6.24 10.18 5.48
N LEU A 325 7.07 11.02 4.89
CA LEU A 325 6.70 11.86 3.75
C LEU A 325 6.56 11.02 2.48
N GLY A 326 5.49 11.24 1.74
CA GLY A 326 5.23 10.63 0.43
C GLY A 326 3.93 11.15 -0.17
N SER A 327 3.54 10.59 -1.30
CA SER A 327 2.28 10.95 -1.95
C SER A 327 1.05 10.42 -1.22
N GLY A 328 -0.11 10.95 -1.57
CA GLY A 328 -1.39 10.50 -1.02
C GLY A 328 -1.84 9.13 -1.51
N ASN A 329 -1.16 8.57 -2.50
CA ASN A 329 -1.40 7.24 -3.05
C ASN A 329 -0.10 6.71 -3.65
N SER A 330 -0.11 6.13 -4.84
CA SER A 330 1.09 5.81 -5.62
C SER A 330 1.40 6.95 -6.59
N ILE A 331 2.60 6.97 -7.18
CA ILE A 331 2.95 7.97 -8.20
C ILE A 331 2.63 7.46 -9.60
N PRO A 332 1.48 7.82 -10.20
CA PRO A 332 1.10 7.41 -11.55
C PRO A 332 1.81 8.25 -12.62
N GLU A 333 1.67 7.83 -13.89
CA GLU A 333 2.37 8.48 -15.01
C GLU A 333 1.97 9.94 -15.28
N TYR A 334 0.81 10.37 -14.82
CA TYR A 334 0.34 11.74 -14.98
C TYR A 334 0.91 12.73 -13.96
N VAL A 335 1.53 12.26 -12.87
CA VAL A 335 2.32 13.10 -11.97
C VAL A 335 3.69 13.35 -12.59
N SER A 336 4.08 14.62 -12.71
CA SER A 336 5.39 14.95 -13.27
C SER A 336 6.52 14.54 -12.33
N ASP A 337 7.62 14.04 -12.90
CA ASP A 337 8.83 13.72 -12.13
C ASP A 337 9.32 14.92 -11.29
N ASP A 338 9.19 16.14 -11.82
CA ASP A 338 9.63 17.34 -11.13
C ASP A 338 8.78 17.65 -9.88
N ALA A 339 7.47 17.37 -9.92
CA ALA A 339 6.58 17.46 -8.77
C ALA A 339 6.95 16.42 -7.70
N TYR A 340 7.21 15.19 -8.10
CA TYR A 340 7.69 14.15 -7.21
C TYR A 340 9.00 14.55 -6.52
N PHE A 341 10.01 15.05 -7.30
CA PHE A 341 11.27 15.53 -6.72
C PHE A 341 11.08 16.75 -5.82
N ALA A 342 10.15 17.66 -6.15
CA ALA A 342 9.84 18.78 -5.27
C ALA A 342 9.32 18.29 -3.91
N MET A 343 8.40 17.30 -3.91
CA MET A 343 7.87 16.69 -2.71
C MET A 343 8.98 16.05 -1.86
N ILE A 344 9.67 15.05 -2.39
CA ILE A 344 10.63 14.27 -1.59
C ILE A 344 11.86 15.08 -1.17
N SER A 345 12.24 16.14 -1.93
CA SER A 345 13.40 16.96 -1.61
C SER A 345 13.28 17.70 -0.27
N ALA A 346 12.06 17.89 0.24
CA ALA A 346 11.82 18.48 1.55
C ALA A 346 12.44 17.63 2.68
N ALA A 347 12.46 16.32 2.53
CA ALA A 347 13.10 15.42 3.49
C ALA A 347 14.65 15.54 3.52
N PHE A 348 15.24 16.19 2.54
CA PHE A 348 16.70 16.35 2.41
C PHE A 348 17.20 17.72 2.84
N GLU A 349 16.38 18.56 3.41
CA GLU A 349 16.82 19.81 4.03
C GLU A 349 17.44 19.54 5.41
N GLU A 350 18.38 20.39 5.82
CA GLU A 350 18.86 20.40 7.21
C GLU A 350 17.80 21.09 8.07
N ALA A 351 17.54 20.55 9.24
CA ALA A 351 16.64 21.14 10.21
C ALA A 351 17.19 22.50 10.70
#